data_78914f7264042ce17ac8bd39b9027633
#
_entry.id   78914f7264042ce17ac8bd39b9027633
#
_cell.length_a   1.000
_cell.length_b   1.000
_cell.length_c   1.000
_cell.angle_alpha   90.00
_cell.angle_beta   90.00
_cell.angle_gamma   90.00
#
_symmetry.space_group_name_H-M   'P 1'
#
loop_
_entity.id
_entity.type
_entity.pdbx_description
1 polymer ?
#
loop_
_entity_poly.entity_id
_entity_poly.type
_entity_poly.pdbx_seq_one_letter_code
_entity_poly.pdbx_strand_id
1 'polypeptide(L)'
;MEEALIKRILPHSIEAEQSVIGSMILDRDAILVASEILTSDDFYQKQYGIIFDAMVELCNEGKPVDLVTLQNRLKEKELPPDISSMEYVRELIEAVPTSANVKYYANIVSEKALLRRLIRATEDVANTCYLEKESTEMILEESEKKLFNILQRSIGGDYVPIQQVVLNAINNIEKASKLKGSVTGIPTGFIDLDYKTSGMHPSDLVLIAARPSMGKTAFVLNIAQYMAFRKDVTVAIFSLEMSKEQLVNRLLAMESHVDSQNMRTGNLKDEDWTKLVEGADIIGRSNLIIDDTPGISIAEMRSKCRKYKLEHNLGIIMIDYLQLMSGSGKSDSRQQEISDISRSLKALARELSVPVIALSQLSRAVEQRPDHRPMLSDLRESGAIEQDADVVMFLYRDDYYHKDTEKKDIAEVIIAKQRNGPIGTIELVWLPRYTQFVNMKK
;
A
#
# COMPACT_ATOMS: atom_id res chain seq x y z
N MET A 1 -36.37 9.29 -30.93
CA MET A 1 -35.72 9.48 -29.61
C MET A 1 -35.25 10.91 -29.55
N GLU A 2 -36.00 11.76 -28.86
CA GLU A 2 -35.61 13.12 -28.59
C GLU A 2 -34.36 13.09 -27.72
N GLU A 3 -33.22 13.47 -28.28
CA GLU A 3 -32.06 13.86 -27.51
C GLU A 3 -32.44 15.12 -26.74
N ALA A 4 -32.95 14.94 -25.53
CA ALA A 4 -33.04 16.02 -24.57
C ALA A 4 -31.63 16.59 -24.42
N LEU A 5 -31.38 17.79 -24.88
CA LEU A 5 -30.26 18.64 -24.53
C LEU A 5 -30.26 18.76 -22.99
N ILE A 6 -29.63 17.78 -22.32
CA ILE A 6 -29.38 17.83 -20.88
C ILE A 6 -28.49 19.04 -20.68
N LYS A 7 -29.07 20.18 -20.23
CA LYS A 7 -28.30 21.28 -19.71
C LYS A 7 -27.37 20.68 -18.66
N ARG A 8 -26.06 20.65 -18.94
CA ARG A 8 -25.03 20.13 -18.03
C ARG A 8 -24.85 21.08 -16.85
N ILE A 9 -25.87 21.11 -15.97
CA ILE A 9 -25.80 21.84 -14.71
C ILE A 9 -25.04 20.95 -13.74
N LEU A 10 -23.98 21.51 -13.12
CA LEU A 10 -23.20 20.76 -12.14
C LEU A 10 -24.07 20.34 -10.95
N PRO A 11 -23.90 19.12 -10.42
CA PRO A 11 -24.66 18.61 -9.28
C PRO A 11 -24.56 19.53 -8.07
N HIS A 12 -25.70 19.92 -7.48
CA HIS A 12 -25.79 20.78 -6.31
C HIS A 12 -27.13 20.56 -5.59
N SER A 13 -27.23 21.05 -4.36
CA SER A 13 -28.49 21.21 -3.61
C SER A 13 -28.39 22.50 -2.81
N ILE A 14 -29.01 23.57 -3.32
CA ILE A 14 -29.01 24.89 -2.69
C ILE A 14 -29.66 24.80 -1.32
N GLU A 15 -30.75 24.03 -1.20
CA GLU A 15 -31.47 23.84 0.05
C GLU A 15 -30.60 23.19 1.14
N ALA A 16 -29.78 22.18 0.76
CA ALA A 16 -28.86 21.57 1.70
C ALA A 16 -27.73 22.51 2.09
N GLU A 17 -27.18 23.27 1.14
CA GLU A 17 -26.13 24.28 1.42
C GLU A 17 -26.65 25.36 2.37
N GLN A 18 -27.86 25.90 2.13
CA GLN A 18 -28.52 26.86 3.02
C GLN A 18 -28.73 26.26 4.41
N SER A 19 -29.19 24.99 4.46
CA SER A 19 -29.47 24.30 5.71
C SER A 19 -28.19 24.08 6.53
N VAL A 20 -27.05 23.81 5.91
CA VAL A 20 -25.75 23.74 6.60
C VAL A 20 -25.42 25.09 7.22
N ILE A 21 -25.42 26.17 6.43
CA ILE A 21 -25.06 27.52 6.89
C ILE A 21 -26.01 27.98 7.99
N GLY A 22 -27.34 27.84 7.80
CA GLY A 22 -28.32 28.21 8.83
C GLY A 22 -28.14 27.45 10.13
N SER A 23 -27.87 26.12 10.07
CA SER A 23 -27.60 25.31 11.25
C SER A 23 -26.35 25.78 12.01
N MET A 24 -25.27 26.15 11.29
CA MET A 24 -24.04 26.65 11.89
C MET A 24 -24.22 28.01 12.58
N ILE A 25 -25.16 28.86 12.12
CA ILE A 25 -25.47 30.12 12.78
C ILE A 25 -26.29 29.90 14.04
N LEU A 26 -27.22 28.90 14.02
CA LEU A 26 -28.07 28.57 15.14
C LEU A 26 -27.34 27.88 16.31
N ASP A 27 -26.30 27.09 15.97
CA ASP A 27 -25.65 26.25 16.97
C ASP A 27 -24.14 26.13 16.70
N ARG A 28 -23.35 26.44 17.75
CA ARG A 28 -21.89 26.33 17.66
C ARG A 28 -21.39 24.92 17.42
N ASP A 29 -22.06 23.90 17.99
CA ASP A 29 -21.67 22.52 17.81
C ASP A 29 -21.90 22.06 16.35
N ALA A 30 -22.87 22.66 15.67
CA ALA A 30 -23.09 22.43 14.24
C ALA A 30 -21.91 22.92 13.37
N ILE A 31 -21.16 23.95 13.80
CA ILE A 31 -19.95 24.42 13.12
C ILE A 31 -18.87 23.32 13.15
N LEU A 32 -18.65 22.71 14.31
CA LEU A 32 -17.67 21.63 14.46
C LEU A 32 -18.03 20.44 13.58
N VAL A 33 -19.28 19.99 13.63
CA VAL A 33 -19.78 18.85 12.83
C VAL A 33 -19.65 19.15 11.32
N ALA A 34 -20.02 20.35 10.88
CA ALA A 34 -19.95 20.71 9.46
C ALA A 34 -18.49 20.83 8.98
N SER A 35 -17.59 21.39 9.79
CA SER A 35 -16.17 21.55 9.44
C SER A 35 -15.38 20.23 9.40
N GLU A 36 -15.87 19.18 10.05
CA GLU A 36 -15.31 17.82 9.90
C GLU A 36 -15.63 17.20 8.54
N ILE A 37 -16.74 17.58 7.92
CA ILE A 37 -17.27 16.96 6.70
C ILE A 37 -16.98 17.81 5.45
N LEU A 38 -17.04 19.14 5.59
CA LEU A 38 -17.02 20.10 4.49
C LEU A 38 -15.86 21.07 4.58
N THR A 39 -15.48 21.58 3.42
CA THR A 39 -14.63 22.76 3.24
C THR A 39 -15.38 23.80 2.41
N SER A 40 -14.91 25.05 2.38
CA SER A 40 -15.52 26.12 1.59
C SER A 40 -15.66 25.79 0.10
N ASP A 41 -14.72 25.02 -0.45
CA ASP A 41 -14.72 24.58 -1.85
C ASP A 41 -15.84 23.58 -2.17
N ASP A 42 -16.48 23.00 -1.17
CA ASP A 42 -17.55 22.02 -1.32
C ASP A 42 -18.90 22.67 -1.61
N PHE A 43 -19.02 23.97 -1.47
CA PHE A 43 -20.23 24.68 -1.77
C PHE A 43 -20.32 25.04 -3.28
N TYR A 44 -21.48 24.82 -3.87
CA TYR A 44 -21.77 25.24 -5.25
C TYR A 44 -21.89 26.76 -5.34
N GLN A 45 -22.59 27.36 -4.36
CA GLN A 45 -22.68 28.80 -4.20
C GLN A 45 -21.43 29.31 -3.46
N LYS A 46 -20.58 30.04 -4.18
CA LYS A 46 -19.34 30.60 -3.61
C LYS A 46 -19.59 31.42 -2.35
N GLN A 47 -20.72 32.08 -2.29
CA GLN A 47 -21.17 32.88 -1.13
C GLN A 47 -21.25 32.06 0.15
N TYR A 48 -21.82 30.84 0.06
CA TYR A 48 -21.92 29.94 1.21
C TYR A 48 -20.56 29.45 1.68
N GLY A 49 -19.64 29.16 0.75
CA GLY A 49 -18.27 28.81 1.09
C GLY A 49 -17.55 29.91 1.88
N ILE A 50 -17.74 31.17 1.47
CA ILE A 50 -17.15 32.32 2.18
C ILE A 50 -17.74 32.51 3.58
N ILE A 51 -19.06 32.35 3.71
CA ILE A 51 -19.75 32.44 5.00
C ILE A 51 -19.32 31.28 5.92
N PHE A 52 -19.18 30.07 5.36
CA PHE A 52 -18.67 28.90 6.06
C PHE A 52 -17.28 29.17 6.66
N ASP A 53 -16.32 29.62 5.83
CA ASP A 53 -14.98 29.95 6.30
C ASP A 53 -14.99 31.02 7.39
N ALA A 54 -15.80 32.06 7.24
CA ALA A 54 -15.91 33.13 8.24
C ALA A 54 -16.40 32.61 9.60
N MET A 55 -17.35 31.67 9.60
CA MET A 55 -17.85 31.04 10.84
C MET A 55 -16.84 30.11 11.48
N VAL A 56 -16.12 29.31 10.65
CA VAL A 56 -15.05 28.43 11.14
C VAL A 56 -13.89 29.25 11.73
N GLU A 57 -13.49 30.35 11.10
CA GLU A 57 -12.48 31.26 11.63
C GLU A 57 -12.90 31.84 12.98
N LEU A 58 -14.14 32.39 13.11
CA LEU A 58 -14.65 32.92 14.37
C LEU A 58 -14.67 31.85 15.46
N CYS A 59 -15.10 30.64 15.12
CA CYS A 59 -15.12 29.51 16.06
C CYS A 59 -13.72 29.15 16.57
N ASN A 60 -12.73 29.10 15.66
CA ASN A 60 -11.32 28.79 15.98
C ASN A 60 -10.66 29.90 16.80
N GLU A 61 -11.07 31.19 16.63
CA GLU A 61 -10.64 32.31 17.46
C GLU A 61 -11.30 32.31 18.84
N GLY A 62 -12.22 31.39 19.13
CA GLY A 62 -12.99 31.36 20.38
C GLY A 62 -14.02 32.45 20.50
N LYS A 63 -14.32 33.18 19.42
CA LYS A 63 -15.35 34.24 19.39
C LYS A 63 -16.76 33.65 19.25
N PRO A 64 -17.79 34.32 19.78
CA PRO A 64 -19.17 33.92 19.55
C PRO A 64 -19.50 34.04 18.06
N VAL A 65 -20.27 33.09 17.53
CA VAL A 65 -20.80 33.13 16.15
C VAL A 65 -22.26 33.47 16.22
N ASP A 66 -22.57 34.74 15.99
CA ASP A 66 -23.92 35.30 15.96
C ASP A 66 -24.07 36.27 14.77
N LEU A 67 -25.28 36.79 14.56
CA LEU A 67 -25.57 37.68 13.45
C LEU A 67 -24.65 38.90 13.41
N VAL A 68 -24.27 39.46 14.55
CA VAL A 68 -23.48 40.71 14.63
C VAL A 68 -22.01 40.42 14.37
N THR A 69 -21.46 39.37 14.99
CA THR A 69 -20.05 38.97 14.84
C THR A 69 -19.77 38.47 13.47
N LEU A 70 -20.69 37.65 12.87
CA LEU A 70 -20.58 37.19 11.53
C LEU A 70 -20.65 38.35 10.51
N GLN A 71 -21.60 39.26 10.66
CA GLN A 71 -21.71 40.43 9.76
C GLN A 71 -20.43 41.27 9.78
N ASN A 72 -19.87 41.52 10.98
CA ASN A 72 -18.63 42.27 11.10
C ASN A 72 -17.47 41.55 10.38
N ARG A 73 -17.34 40.24 10.55
CA ARG A 73 -16.31 39.44 9.87
C ARG A 73 -16.48 39.47 8.34
N LEU A 74 -17.72 39.39 7.83
CA LEU A 74 -18.00 39.44 6.39
C LEU A 74 -17.69 40.83 5.81
N LYS A 75 -17.90 41.93 6.60
CA LYS A 75 -17.51 43.28 6.21
C LYS A 75 -15.99 43.45 6.17
N GLU A 76 -15.24 42.87 7.12
CA GLU A 76 -13.78 42.89 7.13
C GLU A 76 -13.18 42.19 5.87
N LYS A 77 -13.89 41.24 5.28
CA LYS A 77 -13.48 40.53 4.04
C LYS A 77 -13.87 41.28 2.77
N GLU A 78 -14.34 42.54 2.85
CA GLU A 78 -14.72 43.42 1.72
C GLU A 78 -15.72 42.79 0.73
N LEU A 79 -16.68 42.00 1.26
CA LEU A 79 -17.68 41.31 0.46
C LEU A 79 -18.80 42.26 -0.02
N PRO A 80 -19.46 41.92 -1.16
CA PRO A 80 -20.60 42.71 -1.65
C PRO A 80 -21.68 42.84 -0.58
N PRO A 81 -22.38 44.02 -0.51
CA PRO A 81 -23.42 44.28 0.46
C PRO A 81 -24.55 43.23 0.49
N ASP A 82 -24.84 42.63 -0.66
CA ASP A 82 -25.89 41.61 -0.82
C ASP A 82 -25.60 40.34 -0.01
N ILE A 83 -24.34 40.05 0.28
CA ILE A 83 -23.90 38.84 1.03
C ILE A 83 -23.64 39.19 2.49
N SER A 84 -23.23 40.43 2.78
CA SER A 84 -22.88 40.94 4.12
C SER A 84 -24.05 41.64 4.81
N SER A 85 -25.26 41.66 4.23
CA SER A 85 -26.42 42.28 4.82
C SER A 85 -27.01 41.45 5.95
N MET A 86 -27.59 42.12 6.96
CA MET A 86 -28.28 41.43 8.07
C MET A 86 -29.52 40.68 7.63
N GLU A 87 -30.17 41.16 6.58
CA GLU A 87 -31.34 40.55 5.98
C GLU A 87 -30.99 39.20 5.37
N TYR A 88 -29.93 39.11 4.58
CA TYR A 88 -29.46 37.89 3.97
C TYR A 88 -29.07 36.79 5.00
N VAL A 89 -28.36 37.20 6.04
CA VAL A 89 -27.98 36.24 7.12
C VAL A 89 -29.23 35.77 7.88
N ARG A 90 -30.25 36.62 8.05
CA ARG A 90 -31.51 36.25 8.68
C ARG A 90 -32.30 35.27 7.82
N GLU A 91 -32.37 35.48 6.50
CA GLU A 91 -33.01 34.53 5.58
C GLU A 91 -32.40 33.12 5.66
N LEU A 92 -31.08 33.04 5.85
CA LEU A 92 -30.40 31.73 6.02
C LEU A 92 -30.79 31.04 7.32
N ILE A 93 -31.02 31.77 8.39
CA ILE A 93 -31.51 31.21 9.67
C ILE A 93 -32.96 30.74 9.54
N GLU A 94 -33.81 31.54 8.90
CA GLU A 94 -35.24 31.22 8.74
C GLU A 94 -35.48 30.01 7.85
N ALA A 95 -34.52 29.69 6.97
CA ALA A 95 -34.59 28.51 6.09
C ALA A 95 -34.43 27.19 6.86
N VAL A 96 -34.00 27.22 8.12
CA VAL A 96 -33.68 25.99 8.87
C VAL A 96 -34.44 25.96 10.21
N PRO A 97 -35.33 25.00 10.41
CA PRO A 97 -36.11 24.90 11.67
C PRO A 97 -35.28 24.37 12.85
N THR A 98 -34.18 23.66 12.63
CA THR A 98 -33.35 23.04 13.67
C THR A 98 -31.93 22.73 13.19
N SER A 99 -30.92 22.90 14.06
CA SER A 99 -29.52 22.52 13.82
C SER A 99 -29.26 21.01 13.91
N ALA A 100 -30.18 20.23 14.47
CA ALA A 100 -30.01 18.80 14.79
C ALA A 100 -29.62 17.93 13.59
N ASN A 101 -29.99 18.33 12.37
CA ASN A 101 -29.77 17.55 11.15
C ASN A 101 -28.55 18.02 10.31
N VAL A 102 -27.70 18.90 10.86
CA VAL A 102 -26.56 19.47 10.13
C VAL A 102 -25.68 18.41 9.46
N LYS A 103 -25.41 17.30 10.15
CA LYS A 103 -24.61 16.19 9.62
C LYS A 103 -25.23 15.60 8.36
N TYR A 104 -26.55 15.46 8.33
CA TYR A 104 -27.25 14.93 7.15
C TYR A 104 -27.16 15.90 5.97
N TYR A 105 -27.37 17.19 6.20
CA TYR A 105 -27.25 18.22 5.18
C TYR A 105 -25.82 18.34 4.66
N ALA A 106 -24.81 18.30 5.54
CA ALA A 106 -23.41 18.32 5.19
C ALA A 106 -23.02 17.13 4.31
N ASN A 107 -23.53 15.93 4.58
CA ASN A 107 -23.31 14.76 3.73
C ASN A 107 -23.88 14.92 2.32
N ILE A 108 -25.08 15.53 2.18
CA ILE A 108 -25.66 15.83 0.86
C ILE A 108 -24.75 16.79 0.08
N VAL A 109 -24.28 17.87 0.72
CA VAL A 109 -23.37 18.84 0.09
C VAL A 109 -22.06 18.16 -0.33
N SER A 110 -21.46 17.33 0.54
CA SER A 110 -20.24 16.57 0.28
C SER A 110 -20.39 15.62 -0.90
N GLU A 111 -21.52 14.88 -1.00
CA GLU A 111 -21.82 14.00 -2.13
C GLU A 111 -21.90 14.76 -3.45
N LYS A 112 -22.61 15.91 -3.46
CA LYS A 112 -22.70 16.75 -4.67
C LYS A 112 -21.34 17.37 -5.02
N ALA A 113 -20.54 17.78 -4.04
CA ALA A 113 -19.20 18.28 -4.26
C ALA A 113 -18.27 17.21 -4.86
N LEU A 114 -18.36 15.96 -4.38
CA LEU A 114 -17.62 14.82 -4.93
C LEU A 114 -17.96 14.62 -6.43
N LEU A 115 -19.23 14.62 -6.78
CA LEU A 115 -19.67 14.51 -8.18
C LEU A 115 -19.12 15.64 -9.04
N ARG A 116 -19.12 16.89 -8.54
CA ARG A 116 -18.51 18.03 -9.24
C ARG A 116 -17.01 17.87 -9.47
N ARG A 117 -16.29 17.36 -8.46
CA ARG A 117 -14.85 17.07 -8.58
C ARG A 117 -14.58 15.98 -9.61
N LEU A 118 -15.39 14.91 -9.63
CA LEU A 118 -15.28 13.86 -10.64
C LEU A 118 -15.53 14.38 -12.05
N ILE A 119 -16.58 15.19 -12.25
CA ILE A 119 -16.88 15.82 -13.55
C ILE A 119 -15.70 16.67 -14.02
N ARG A 120 -15.17 17.55 -13.16
CA ARG A 120 -14.03 18.40 -13.52
C ARG A 120 -12.78 17.59 -13.86
N ALA A 121 -12.47 16.56 -13.06
CA ALA A 121 -11.32 15.71 -13.31
C ALA A 121 -11.44 14.96 -14.64
N THR A 122 -12.62 14.44 -14.97
CA THR A 122 -12.85 13.73 -16.23
C THR A 122 -12.83 14.68 -17.42
N GLU A 123 -13.33 15.90 -17.29
CA GLU A 123 -13.21 16.95 -18.31
C GLU A 123 -11.76 17.34 -18.54
N ASP A 124 -10.97 17.51 -17.49
CA ASP A 124 -9.52 17.80 -17.59
C ASP A 124 -8.78 16.65 -18.30
N VAL A 125 -9.07 15.39 -17.94
CA VAL A 125 -8.48 14.22 -18.61
C VAL A 125 -8.87 14.20 -20.09
N ALA A 126 -10.14 14.42 -20.42
CA ALA A 126 -10.59 14.47 -21.81
C ALA A 126 -9.88 15.58 -22.60
N ASN A 127 -9.75 16.78 -22.01
CA ASN A 127 -9.03 17.90 -22.64
C ASN A 127 -7.55 17.58 -22.87
N THR A 128 -6.88 16.92 -21.91
CA THR A 128 -5.48 16.49 -22.06
C THR A 128 -5.32 15.49 -23.20
N CYS A 129 -6.27 14.53 -23.33
CA CYS A 129 -6.29 13.58 -24.45
C CYS A 129 -6.46 14.27 -25.81
N TYR A 130 -7.35 15.28 -25.93
CA TYR A 130 -7.54 16.01 -27.18
C TYR A 130 -6.34 16.86 -27.57
N LEU A 131 -5.54 17.32 -26.60
CA LEU A 131 -4.37 18.17 -26.87
C LEU A 131 -3.17 17.38 -27.43
N GLU A 132 -3.09 16.06 -27.17
CA GLU A 132 -2.02 15.14 -27.65
C GLU A 132 -0.59 15.66 -27.42
N LYS A 133 -0.37 16.45 -26.33
CA LYS A 133 0.95 17.06 -26.04
C LYS A 133 1.88 16.15 -25.25
N GLU A 134 1.33 15.13 -24.59
CA GLU A 134 2.04 14.22 -23.70
C GLU A 134 1.91 12.77 -24.23
N SER A 135 2.81 11.91 -23.79
CA SER A 135 2.70 10.48 -24.14
C SER A 135 1.47 9.85 -23.50
N THR A 136 0.88 8.85 -24.16
CA THR A 136 -0.29 8.12 -23.64
C THR A 136 -0.06 7.58 -22.23
N GLU A 137 1.16 7.12 -21.94
CA GLU A 137 1.54 6.60 -20.63
C GLU A 137 1.49 7.68 -19.54
N MET A 138 2.00 8.89 -19.83
CA MET A 138 1.93 10.03 -18.90
C MET A 138 0.49 10.47 -18.66
N ILE A 139 -0.35 10.51 -19.72
CA ILE A 139 -1.76 10.87 -19.58
C ILE A 139 -2.50 9.86 -18.70
N LEU A 140 -2.23 8.57 -18.86
CA LEU A 140 -2.83 7.51 -18.03
C LEU A 140 -2.40 7.64 -16.56
N GLU A 141 -1.10 7.83 -16.29
CA GLU A 141 -0.57 7.99 -14.93
C GLU A 141 -1.17 9.21 -14.23
N GLU A 142 -1.24 10.35 -14.93
CA GLU A 142 -1.81 11.59 -14.37
C GLU A 142 -3.31 11.47 -14.13
N SER A 143 -4.03 10.77 -15.02
CA SER A 143 -5.47 10.50 -14.89
C SER A 143 -5.76 9.63 -13.68
N GLU A 144 -5.01 8.54 -13.51
CA GLU A 144 -5.12 7.67 -12.33
C GLU A 144 -4.86 8.45 -11.04
N LYS A 145 -3.82 9.28 -11.00
CA LYS A 145 -3.48 10.10 -9.84
C LYS A 145 -4.59 11.11 -9.49
N LYS A 146 -5.18 11.78 -10.50
CA LYS A 146 -6.30 12.72 -10.30
C LYS A 146 -7.52 12.01 -9.70
N LEU A 147 -7.92 10.87 -10.28
CA LEU A 147 -9.06 10.09 -9.78
C LEU A 147 -8.80 9.51 -8.37
N PHE A 148 -7.60 9.01 -8.14
CA PHE A 148 -7.20 8.50 -6.83
C PHE A 148 -7.25 9.56 -5.72
N ASN A 149 -6.77 10.78 -6.00
CA ASN A 149 -6.82 11.89 -5.04
C ASN A 149 -8.27 12.26 -4.67
N ILE A 150 -9.21 12.14 -5.61
CA ILE A 150 -10.63 12.38 -5.34
C ILE A 150 -11.19 11.28 -4.44
N LEU A 151 -10.85 10.01 -4.72
CA LEU A 151 -11.28 8.88 -3.90
C LEU A 151 -10.68 8.94 -2.49
N GLN A 152 -9.40 9.29 -2.35
CA GLN A 152 -8.76 9.44 -1.03
C GLN A 152 -9.41 10.54 -0.19
N ARG A 153 -9.80 11.67 -0.77
CA ARG A 153 -10.53 12.73 -0.05
C ARG A 153 -11.94 12.31 0.33
N SER A 154 -12.59 11.47 -0.49
CA SER A 154 -13.91 10.89 -0.19
C SER A 154 -13.86 9.86 0.94
N ILE A 155 -12.74 9.16 1.08
CA ILE A 155 -12.43 8.24 2.19
C ILE A 155 -11.69 9.03 3.30
N GLY A 156 -11.54 10.35 3.13
CA GLY A 156 -10.78 11.27 3.96
C GLY A 156 -11.13 11.13 5.42
N GLY A 157 -10.21 10.50 6.12
CA GLY A 157 -10.00 10.57 7.54
C GLY A 157 -11.25 10.59 8.41
N ASP A 158 -12.08 9.55 8.35
CA ASP A 158 -12.92 9.28 9.51
C ASP A 158 -11.97 9.16 10.71
N TYR A 159 -11.98 10.19 11.55
CA TYR A 159 -11.43 10.07 12.89
C TYR A 159 -12.08 8.86 13.53
N VAL A 160 -11.33 7.77 13.60
CA VAL A 160 -11.80 6.58 14.29
C VAL A 160 -11.68 6.84 15.78
N PRO A 161 -12.79 6.94 16.52
CA PRO A 161 -12.73 7.18 17.97
C PRO A 161 -11.84 6.14 18.63
N ILE A 162 -10.99 6.57 19.56
CA ILE A 162 -10.03 5.68 20.25
C ILE A 162 -10.71 4.44 20.84
N GLN A 163 -11.96 4.56 21.28
CA GLN A 163 -12.75 3.43 21.76
C GLN A 163 -12.91 2.34 20.71
N GLN A 164 -13.15 2.68 19.46
CA GLN A 164 -13.29 1.71 18.38
C GLN A 164 -11.95 1.07 18.02
N VAL A 165 -10.85 1.84 18.06
CA VAL A 165 -9.49 1.32 17.89
C VAL A 165 -9.14 0.32 18.99
N VAL A 166 -9.47 0.62 20.24
CA VAL A 166 -9.28 -0.28 21.39
C VAL A 166 -10.10 -1.56 21.25
N LEU A 167 -11.37 -1.46 20.87
CA LEU A 167 -12.21 -2.65 20.63
C LEU A 167 -11.64 -3.53 19.51
N ASN A 168 -11.19 -2.94 18.42
CA ASN A 168 -10.55 -3.69 17.32
C ASN A 168 -9.26 -4.35 17.78
N ALA A 169 -8.44 -3.66 18.59
CA ALA A 169 -7.21 -4.22 19.15
C ALA A 169 -7.52 -5.41 20.09
N ILE A 170 -8.50 -5.29 20.98
CA ILE A 170 -8.94 -6.38 21.87
C ILE A 170 -9.44 -7.58 21.06
N ASN A 171 -10.27 -7.35 20.03
CA ASN A 171 -10.75 -8.42 19.15
C ASN A 171 -9.59 -9.14 18.43
N ASN A 172 -8.55 -8.42 18.02
CA ASN A 172 -7.38 -9.02 17.40
C ASN A 172 -6.57 -9.84 18.41
N ILE A 173 -6.41 -9.38 19.65
CA ILE A 173 -5.77 -10.12 20.74
C ILE A 173 -6.58 -11.38 21.08
N GLU A 174 -7.91 -11.31 21.13
CA GLU A 174 -8.78 -12.45 21.37
C GLU A 174 -8.64 -13.50 20.26
N LYS A 175 -8.64 -13.07 18.98
CA LYS A 175 -8.39 -13.98 17.85
C LYS A 175 -7.03 -14.65 17.97
N ALA A 176 -5.98 -13.90 18.30
CA ALA A 176 -4.64 -14.41 18.50
C ALA A 176 -4.56 -15.43 19.66
N SER A 177 -5.26 -15.17 20.78
CA SER A 177 -5.30 -16.07 21.94
C SER A 177 -5.99 -17.41 21.63
N LYS A 178 -7.00 -17.40 20.75
CA LYS A 178 -7.70 -18.62 20.31
C LYS A 178 -6.83 -19.51 19.42
N LEU A 179 -5.83 -18.93 18.75
CA LEU A 179 -4.89 -19.66 17.90
C LEU A 179 -3.83 -20.46 18.67
N LYS A 180 -3.77 -20.39 20.02
CA LYS A 180 -2.93 -21.19 20.92
C LYS A 180 -1.51 -21.44 20.39
N GLY A 181 -0.74 -20.39 20.15
CA GLY A 181 0.66 -20.49 19.70
C GLY A 181 0.83 -20.71 18.19
N SER A 182 -0.24 -20.66 17.40
CA SER A 182 -0.12 -20.58 15.96
C SER A 182 0.23 -19.14 15.53
N VAL A 183 0.81 -19.03 14.34
CA VAL A 183 1.27 -17.78 13.74
C VAL A 183 0.09 -16.84 13.49
N THR A 184 0.19 -15.59 13.93
CA THR A 184 -0.90 -14.58 13.77
C THR A 184 -0.91 -13.94 12.37
N GLY A 185 0.25 -13.86 11.73
CA GLY A 185 0.41 -13.43 10.34
C GLY A 185 0.33 -14.60 9.35
N ILE A 186 0.68 -14.34 8.09
CA ILE A 186 0.80 -15.38 7.05
C ILE A 186 2.07 -16.17 7.32
N PRO A 187 2.00 -17.50 7.57
CA PRO A 187 3.18 -18.30 7.89
C PRO A 187 4.09 -18.48 6.67
N THR A 188 5.40 -18.46 6.91
CA THR A 188 6.43 -18.61 5.87
C THR A 188 6.75 -20.07 5.54
N GLY A 189 6.38 -21.02 6.45
CA GLY A 189 6.77 -22.41 6.36
C GLY A 189 8.09 -22.74 7.07
N PHE A 190 8.83 -21.73 7.51
CA PHE A 190 10.03 -21.88 8.33
C PHE A 190 9.67 -21.68 9.80
N ILE A 191 9.63 -22.79 10.56
CA ILE A 191 9.08 -22.85 11.92
C ILE A 191 9.75 -21.83 12.85
N ASP A 192 11.07 -21.78 12.87
CA ASP A 192 11.81 -20.87 13.75
C ASP A 192 11.69 -19.40 13.30
N LEU A 193 11.50 -19.15 11.98
CA LEU A 193 11.21 -17.81 11.45
C LEU A 193 9.81 -17.37 11.87
N ASP A 194 8.83 -18.22 11.68
CA ASP A 194 7.44 -17.96 12.05
C ASP A 194 7.29 -17.75 13.57
N TYR A 195 8.07 -18.48 14.38
CA TYR A 195 8.10 -18.28 15.83
C TYR A 195 8.64 -16.90 16.22
N LYS A 196 9.72 -16.42 15.54
CA LYS A 196 10.32 -15.11 15.85
C LYS A 196 9.53 -13.92 15.28
N THR A 197 8.92 -14.08 14.09
CA THR A 197 8.22 -13.00 13.40
C THR A 197 6.71 -13.01 13.62
N SER A 198 6.17 -14.12 14.15
CA SER A 198 4.73 -14.41 14.16
C SER A 198 4.11 -14.44 12.75
N GLY A 199 4.93 -14.73 11.71
CA GLY A 199 4.55 -14.70 10.29
C GLY A 199 4.64 -13.32 9.65
N MET A 200 4.11 -13.19 8.43
CA MET A 200 4.09 -11.93 7.68
C MET A 200 2.79 -11.19 7.96
N HIS A 201 2.88 -9.97 8.48
CA HIS A 201 1.71 -9.18 8.88
C HIS A 201 1.25 -8.21 7.78
N PRO A 202 -0.04 -7.94 7.68
CA PRO A 202 -0.57 -6.90 6.80
C PRO A 202 0.13 -5.56 7.03
N SER A 203 0.37 -4.82 5.95
CA SER A 203 1.01 -3.50 5.96
C SER A 203 2.51 -3.50 6.31
N ASP A 204 3.14 -4.66 6.55
CA ASP A 204 4.58 -4.73 6.78
C ASP A 204 5.37 -4.68 5.47
N LEU A 205 6.49 -3.95 5.51
CA LEU A 205 7.56 -4.02 4.51
C LEU A 205 8.70 -4.85 5.08
N VAL A 206 8.94 -6.01 4.47
CA VAL A 206 10.00 -6.95 4.85
C VAL A 206 11.11 -6.87 3.81
N LEU A 207 12.32 -6.55 4.23
CA LEU A 207 13.49 -6.53 3.38
C LEU A 207 14.31 -7.82 3.59
N ILE A 208 14.62 -8.52 2.49
CA ILE A 208 15.53 -9.66 2.51
C ILE A 208 16.73 -9.33 1.63
N ALA A 209 17.90 -9.22 2.23
CA ALA A 209 19.09 -8.83 1.51
C ALA A 209 20.20 -9.89 1.61
N ALA A 210 20.95 -10.04 0.52
CA ALA A 210 22.07 -10.98 0.45
C ALA A 210 23.07 -10.58 -0.64
N ARG A 211 24.28 -11.15 -0.55
CA ARG A 211 25.20 -11.16 -1.68
C ARG A 211 24.71 -12.12 -2.76
N PRO A 212 25.13 -11.97 -4.03
CA PRO A 212 24.84 -12.92 -5.10
C PRO A 212 25.18 -14.35 -4.68
N SER A 213 24.43 -15.31 -5.20
CA SER A 213 24.61 -16.76 -4.98
C SER A 213 24.31 -17.28 -3.55
N MET A 214 23.88 -16.43 -2.62
CA MET A 214 23.43 -16.87 -1.28
C MET A 214 22.07 -17.58 -1.29
N GLY A 215 21.33 -17.55 -2.40
CA GLY A 215 20.02 -18.20 -2.53
C GLY A 215 18.82 -17.31 -2.23
N LYS A 216 18.98 -15.96 -2.33
CA LYS A 216 17.92 -14.97 -2.04
C LYS A 216 16.59 -15.28 -2.75
N THR A 217 16.61 -15.43 -4.07
CA THR A 217 15.43 -15.77 -4.88
C THR A 217 14.85 -17.15 -4.49
N ALA A 218 15.70 -18.14 -4.23
CA ALA A 218 15.26 -19.47 -3.79
C ALA A 218 14.53 -19.41 -2.44
N PHE A 219 15.04 -18.62 -1.49
CA PHE A 219 14.41 -18.44 -0.18
C PHE A 219 13.00 -17.85 -0.29
N VAL A 220 12.83 -16.80 -1.11
CA VAL A 220 11.53 -16.18 -1.32
C VAL A 220 10.59 -17.11 -2.09
N LEU A 221 11.10 -17.88 -3.08
CA LEU A 221 10.28 -18.88 -3.77
C LEU A 221 9.81 -20.00 -2.83
N ASN A 222 10.63 -20.43 -1.84
CA ASN A 222 10.17 -21.38 -0.82
C ASN A 222 9.02 -20.81 0.01
N ILE A 223 9.12 -19.55 0.43
CA ILE A 223 8.05 -18.86 1.16
C ILE A 223 6.79 -18.78 0.28
N ALA A 224 6.95 -18.37 -0.99
CA ALA A 224 5.85 -18.26 -1.95
C ALA A 224 5.16 -19.61 -2.19
N GLN A 225 5.94 -20.67 -2.39
CA GLN A 225 5.45 -22.04 -2.55
C GLN A 225 4.62 -22.47 -1.34
N TYR A 226 5.13 -22.27 -0.11
CA TYR A 226 4.41 -22.64 1.10
C TYR A 226 3.10 -21.86 1.23
N MET A 227 3.13 -20.56 1.01
CA MET A 227 1.95 -19.69 1.12
C MET A 227 0.90 -20.02 0.06
N ALA A 228 1.30 -20.14 -1.21
CA ALA A 228 0.37 -20.36 -2.31
C ALA A 228 -0.14 -21.80 -2.39
N PHE A 229 0.72 -22.82 -2.12
CA PHE A 229 0.35 -24.22 -2.32
C PHE A 229 -0.20 -24.89 -1.06
N ARG A 230 0.15 -24.40 0.14
CA ARG A 230 -0.24 -25.04 1.42
C ARG A 230 -1.18 -24.19 2.28
N LYS A 231 -1.25 -22.88 2.02
CA LYS A 231 -2.06 -21.93 2.80
C LYS A 231 -3.13 -21.21 1.99
N ASP A 232 -3.24 -21.52 0.71
CA ASP A 232 -4.22 -20.95 -0.21
C ASP A 232 -4.19 -19.39 -0.24
N VAL A 233 -2.99 -18.82 -0.04
CA VAL A 233 -2.77 -17.38 -0.09
C VAL A 233 -2.41 -16.97 -1.50
N THR A 234 -3.07 -15.97 -2.05
CA THR A 234 -2.69 -15.38 -3.34
C THR A 234 -1.37 -14.62 -3.19
N VAL A 235 -0.35 -15.09 -3.91
CA VAL A 235 1.00 -14.54 -3.91
C VAL A 235 1.30 -13.90 -5.25
N ALA A 236 1.66 -12.62 -5.28
CA ALA A 236 2.17 -11.96 -6.49
C ALA A 236 3.69 -11.81 -6.41
N ILE A 237 4.41 -12.37 -7.38
CA ILE A 237 5.86 -12.24 -7.52
C ILE A 237 6.17 -11.35 -8.72
N PHE A 238 6.85 -10.22 -8.47
CA PHE A 238 7.43 -9.36 -9.49
C PHE A 238 8.90 -9.73 -9.65
N SER A 239 9.24 -10.41 -10.75
CA SER A 239 10.59 -10.86 -11.05
C SER A 239 11.24 -9.97 -12.09
N LEU A 240 12.18 -9.13 -11.67
CA LEU A 240 12.83 -8.17 -12.54
C LEU A 240 14.18 -8.67 -13.08
N GLU A 241 14.67 -9.78 -12.54
CA GLU A 241 15.95 -10.40 -12.93
C GLU A 241 15.76 -11.68 -13.75
N MET A 242 14.74 -12.47 -13.42
CA MET A 242 14.52 -13.80 -14.01
C MET A 242 13.19 -13.86 -14.74
N SER A 243 13.13 -14.60 -15.85
CA SER A 243 11.87 -14.85 -16.53
C SER A 243 10.95 -15.76 -15.72
N LYS A 244 9.65 -15.67 -15.98
CA LYS A 244 8.62 -16.52 -15.35
C LYS A 244 8.89 -18.02 -15.56
N GLU A 245 9.39 -18.41 -16.73
CA GLU A 245 9.73 -19.81 -17.02
C GLU A 245 10.87 -20.30 -16.12
N GLN A 246 11.88 -19.46 -15.86
CA GLN A 246 12.99 -19.80 -14.97
C GLN A 246 12.52 -19.97 -13.53
N LEU A 247 11.60 -19.11 -13.06
CA LEU A 247 11.01 -19.23 -11.72
C LEU A 247 10.15 -20.51 -11.61
N VAL A 248 9.32 -20.80 -12.61
CA VAL A 248 8.50 -22.01 -12.64
C VAL A 248 9.38 -23.26 -12.66
N ASN A 249 10.49 -23.27 -13.40
CA ASN A 249 11.43 -24.40 -13.39
C ASN A 249 12.03 -24.63 -11.98
N ARG A 250 12.34 -23.56 -11.23
CA ARG A 250 12.78 -23.71 -9.83
C ARG A 250 11.67 -24.24 -8.93
N LEU A 251 10.44 -23.74 -9.09
CA LEU A 251 9.29 -24.24 -8.33
C LEU A 251 9.01 -25.72 -8.62
N LEU A 252 9.14 -26.12 -9.89
CA LEU A 252 9.02 -27.53 -10.30
C LEU A 252 10.10 -28.39 -9.61
N ALA A 253 11.37 -27.98 -9.62
CA ALA A 253 12.44 -28.71 -8.95
C ALA A 253 12.18 -28.85 -7.44
N MET A 254 11.68 -27.78 -6.80
CA MET A 254 11.32 -27.78 -5.36
C MET A 254 10.15 -28.72 -5.07
N GLU A 255 9.06 -28.64 -5.82
CA GLU A 255 7.82 -29.38 -5.53
C GLU A 255 7.95 -30.86 -5.91
N SER A 256 8.55 -31.18 -7.06
CA SER A 256 8.73 -32.54 -7.55
C SER A 256 9.93 -33.29 -6.93
N HIS A 257 10.84 -32.55 -6.24
CA HIS A 257 12.13 -33.10 -5.77
C HIS A 257 12.95 -33.75 -6.90
N VAL A 258 12.87 -33.18 -8.11
CA VAL A 258 13.70 -33.55 -9.25
C VAL A 258 14.90 -32.61 -9.32
N ASP A 259 16.09 -33.17 -9.56
CA ASP A 259 17.34 -32.40 -9.63
C ASP A 259 17.27 -31.33 -10.72
N SER A 260 17.45 -30.07 -10.32
CA SER A 260 17.37 -28.91 -11.22
C SER A 260 18.40 -28.97 -12.36
N GLN A 261 19.55 -29.60 -12.15
CA GLN A 261 20.55 -29.81 -13.18
C GLN A 261 20.08 -30.84 -14.22
N ASN A 262 19.45 -31.95 -13.76
CA ASN A 262 18.86 -32.93 -14.66
C ASN A 262 17.74 -32.34 -15.51
N MET A 263 16.89 -31.50 -14.89
CA MET A 263 15.86 -30.77 -15.65
C MET A 263 16.48 -29.88 -16.74
N ARG A 264 17.56 -29.16 -16.43
CA ARG A 264 18.23 -28.29 -17.38
C ARG A 264 18.94 -29.02 -18.51
N THR A 265 19.53 -30.17 -18.22
CA THR A 265 20.29 -30.97 -19.21
C THR A 265 19.42 -31.96 -19.97
N GLY A 266 18.15 -32.16 -19.58
CA GLY A 266 17.25 -33.12 -20.14
C GLY A 266 17.53 -34.58 -19.71
N ASN A 267 18.40 -34.81 -18.72
CA ASN A 267 18.73 -36.15 -18.22
C ASN A 267 17.73 -36.61 -17.19
N LEU A 268 16.49 -36.86 -17.64
CA LEU A 268 15.34 -37.23 -16.79
C LEU A 268 14.97 -38.69 -16.99
N LYS A 269 14.64 -39.36 -15.91
CA LYS A 269 14.09 -40.74 -15.91
C LYS A 269 12.55 -40.67 -16.00
N ASP A 270 11.92 -41.79 -16.35
CA ASP A 270 10.46 -41.88 -16.42
C ASP A 270 9.78 -41.54 -15.09
N GLU A 271 10.40 -41.92 -13.95
CA GLU A 271 9.94 -41.55 -12.62
C GLU A 271 10.01 -40.04 -12.37
N ASP A 272 11.01 -39.34 -12.91
CA ASP A 272 11.16 -37.91 -12.79
C ASP A 272 10.04 -37.18 -13.56
N TRP A 273 9.68 -37.68 -14.74
CA TRP A 273 8.56 -37.16 -15.52
C TRP A 273 7.24 -37.26 -14.77
N THR A 274 6.97 -38.40 -14.12
CA THR A 274 5.76 -38.59 -13.30
C THR A 274 5.69 -37.55 -12.19
N LYS A 275 6.79 -37.37 -11.43
CA LYS A 275 6.88 -36.36 -10.36
C LYS A 275 6.73 -34.93 -10.87
N LEU A 276 7.31 -34.63 -12.04
CA LEU A 276 7.19 -33.31 -12.67
C LEU A 276 5.75 -33.00 -13.07
N VAL A 277 5.00 -33.98 -13.60
CA VAL A 277 3.59 -33.80 -13.96
C VAL A 277 2.74 -33.57 -12.69
N GLU A 278 2.98 -34.33 -11.62
CA GLU A 278 2.29 -34.13 -10.34
C GLU A 278 2.61 -32.74 -9.77
N GLY A 279 3.88 -32.32 -9.78
CA GLY A 279 4.30 -30.98 -9.34
C GLY A 279 3.68 -29.87 -10.19
N ALA A 280 3.59 -30.07 -11.51
CA ALA A 280 2.99 -29.11 -12.42
C ALA A 280 1.47 -28.93 -12.16
N ASP A 281 0.75 -30.00 -11.81
CA ASP A 281 -0.67 -29.92 -11.45
C ASP A 281 -0.86 -29.09 -10.16
N ILE A 282 -0.02 -29.28 -9.16
CA ILE A 282 -0.05 -28.52 -7.89
C ILE A 282 0.21 -27.02 -8.17
N ILE A 283 1.25 -26.71 -8.97
CA ILE A 283 1.60 -25.34 -9.32
C ILE A 283 0.46 -24.69 -10.12
N GLY A 284 -0.09 -25.42 -11.10
CA GLY A 284 -1.15 -24.91 -11.98
C GLY A 284 -2.46 -24.61 -11.27
N ARG A 285 -2.74 -25.25 -10.13
CA ARG A 285 -3.94 -24.99 -9.31
C ARG A 285 -3.70 -23.97 -8.20
N SER A 286 -2.47 -23.50 -8.03
CA SER A 286 -2.14 -22.57 -6.96
C SER A 286 -2.54 -21.13 -7.26
N ASN A 287 -2.68 -20.33 -6.22
CA ASN A 287 -2.96 -18.90 -6.30
C ASN A 287 -1.65 -18.08 -6.46
N LEU A 288 -0.76 -18.52 -7.36
CA LEU A 288 0.51 -17.84 -7.62
C LEU A 288 0.44 -17.02 -8.91
N ILE A 289 0.76 -15.74 -8.80
CA ILE A 289 0.83 -14.79 -9.92
C ILE A 289 2.30 -14.41 -10.11
N ILE A 290 2.85 -14.59 -11.31
CA ILE A 290 4.23 -14.20 -11.65
C ILE A 290 4.17 -13.16 -12.75
N ASP A 291 4.78 -12.00 -12.46
CA ASP A 291 4.95 -10.89 -13.40
C ASP A 291 6.45 -10.66 -13.62
N ASP A 292 6.92 -10.81 -14.85
CA ASP A 292 8.32 -10.64 -15.23
C ASP A 292 8.54 -9.41 -16.12
N THR A 293 7.68 -8.38 -15.97
CA THR A 293 7.81 -7.11 -16.70
C THR A 293 9.13 -6.42 -16.31
N PRO A 294 10.09 -6.26 -17.22
CA PRO A 294 11.37 -5.66 -16.90
C PRO A 294 11.24 -4.17 -16.64
N GLY A 295 11.94 -3.69 -15.60
CA GLY A 295 11.98 -2.25 -15.29
C GLY A 295 10.63 -1.66 -14.92
N ILE A 296 9.71 -2.45 -14.35
CA ILE A 296 8.38 -1.99 -13.95
C ILE A 296 8.46 -0.75 -13.05
N SER A 297 7.64 0.26 -13.32
CA SER A 297 7.51 1.42 -12.46
C SER A 297 6.67 1.11 -11.22
N ILE A 298 6.86 1.90 -10.16
CA ILE A 298 6.04 1.76 -8.94
C ILE A 298 4.55 2.02 -9.20
N ALA A 299 4.23 2.91 -10.14
CA ALA A 299 2.85 3.23 -10.51
C ALA A 299 2.19 2.04 -11.21
N GLU A 300 2.86 1.44 -12.19
CA GLU A 300 2.38 0.25 -12.88
C GLU A 300 2.21 -0.94 -11.92
N MET A 301 3.21 -1.19 -11.07
CA MET A 301 3.13 -2.24 -10.04
C MET A 301 1.92 -2.04 -9.11
N ARG A 302 1.69 -0.79 -8.66
CA ARG A 302 0.54 -0.45 -7.82
C ARG A 302 -0.79 -0.73 -8.52
N SER A 303 -0.92 -0.35 -9.79
CA SER A 303 -2.11 -0.60 -10.59
C SER A 303 -2.39 -2.11 -10.72
N LYS A 304 -1.36 -2.90 -11.07
CA LYS A 304 -1.46 -4.37 -11.14
C LYS A 304 -1.83 -4.99 -9.79
N CYS A 305 -1.20 -4.55 -8.69
CA CYS A 305 -1.49 -5.07 -7.35
C CYS A 305 -2.92 -4.76 -6.90
N ARG A 306 -3.46 -3.58 -7.21
CA ARG A 306 -4.86 -3.24 -6.96
C ARG A 306 -5.81 -4.18 -7.71
N LYS A 307 -5.53 -4.44 -8.99
CA LYS A 307 -6.28 -5.40 -9.79
C LYS A 307 -6.23 -6.80 -9.17
N TYR A 308 -5.05 -7.30 -8.81
CA TYR A 308 -4.90 -8.61 -8.16
C TYR A 308 -5.61 -8.67 -6.80
N LYS A 309 -5.64 -7.54 -6.05
CA LYS A 309 -6.38 -7.47 -4.79
C LYS A 309 -7.88 -7.62 -4.99
N LEU A 310 -8.42 -7.00 -6.02
CA LEU A 310 -9.86 -7.05 -6.33
C LEU A 310 -10.28 -8.39 -6.94
N GLU A 311 -9.51 -8.92 -7.90
CA GLU A 311 -9.90 -10.10 -8.67
C GLU A 311 -9.52 -11.41 -7.98
N HIS A 312 -8.42 -11.44 -7.23
CA HIS A 312 -7.82 -12.65 -6.68
C HIS A 312 -7.59 -12.59 -5.17
N ASN A 313 -8.09 -11.56 -4.48
CA ASN A 313 -7.88 -11.36 -3.03
C ASN A 313 -6.39 -11.46 -2.63
N LEU A 314 -5.53 -10.70 -3.30
CA LEU A 314 -4.09 -10.68 -3.08
C LEU A 314 -3.72 -10.65 -1.59
N GLY A 315 -2.90 -11.61 -1.16
CA GLY A 315 -2.48 -11.78 0.23
C GLY A 315 -1.06 -11.27 0.52
N ILE A 316 -0.14 -11.34 -0.45
CA ILE A 316 1.25 -10.89 -0.29
C ILE A 316 1.87 -10.51 -1.63
N ILE A 317 2.80 -9.55 -1.60
CA ILE A 317 3.60 -9.09 -2.75
C ILE A 317 5.06 -9.43 -2.49
N MET A 318 5.75 -9.97 -3.50
CA MET A 318 7.18 -10.29 -3.47
C MET A 318 7.87 -9.65 -4.68
N ILE A 319 9.03 -9.02 -4.46
CA ILE A 319 9.75 -8.26 -5.50
C ILE A 319 11.20 -8.70 -5.56
N ASP A 320 11.66 -9.22 -6.68
CA ASP A 320 13.05 -9.65 -6.94
C ASP A 320 13.67 -8.89 -8.12
N TYR A 321 14.48 -7.87 -7.87
CA TYR A 321 14.89 -7.16 -6.67
C TYR A 321 14.76 -5.63 -6.90
N LEU A 322 14.69 -4.86 -5.82
CA LEU A 322 14.37 -3.43 -5.82
C LEU A 322 15.22 -2.58 -6.77
N GLN A 323 16.51 -2.87 -6.86
CA GLN A 323 17.45 -2.08 -7.66
C GLN A 323 17.22 -2.20 -9.18
N LEU A 324 16.32 -3.04 -9.66
CA LEU A 324 15.92 -3.13 -11.06
C LEU A 324 14.63 -2.38 -11.40
N MET A 325 13.94 -1.85 -10.38
CA MET A 325 12.76 -1.01 -10.59
C MET A 325 13.14 0.32 -11.22
N SER A 326 12.26 0.84 -12.05
CA SER A 326 12.35 2.19 -12.61
C SER A 326 11.73 3.19 -11.66
N GLY A 327 12.47 4.24 -11.35
CA GLY A 327 11.97 5.38 -10.59
C GLY A 327 11.15 6.35 -11.46
N SER A 328 10.61 7.39 -10.85
CA SER A 328 9.78 8.41 -11.51
C SER A 328 10.54 9.36 -12.47
N GLY A 329 11.83 9.12 -12.71
CA GLY A 329 12.67 9.95 -13.59
C GLY A 329 13.01 11.36 -13.06
N LYS A 330 12.60 11.69 -11.84
CA LYS A 330 12.79 13.01 -11.20
C LYS A 330 13.91 13.05 -10.14
N SER A 331 14.61 11.94 -9.93
CA SER A 331 15.61 11.85 -8.86
C SER A 331 17.01 12.16 -9.36
N ASP A 332 17.74 13.02 -8.63
CA ASP A 332 19.11 13.46 -8.96
C ASP A 332 20.16 12.36 -8.72
N SER A 333 19.84 11.30 -7.99
CA SER A 333 20.73 10.19 -7.70
C SER A 333 20.01 8.86 -7.56
N ARG A 334 20.71 7.75 -7.86
CA ARG A 334 20.20 6.39 -7.68
C ARG A 334 19.78 6.10 -6.23
N GLN A 335 20.50 6.65 -5.28
CA GLN A 335 20.19 6.50 -3.86
C GLN A 335 18.85 7.15 -3.50
N GLN A 336 18.56 8.32 -4.05
CA GLN A 336 17.26 9.00 -3.85
C GLN A 336 16.14 8.21 -4.49
N GLU A 337 16.35 7.70 -5.70
CA GLU A 337 15.37 6.87 -6.41
C GLU A 337 14.98 5.62 -5.61
N ILE A 338 15.96 4.89 -5.06
CA ILE A 338 15.72 3.72 -4.21
C ILE A 338 14.96 4.10 -2.93
N SER A 339 15.25 5.28 -2.36
CA SER A 339 14.54 5.79 -1.19
C SER A 339 13.07 6.09 -1.49
N ASP A 340 12.79 6.65 -2.66
CA ASP A 340 11.41 6.94 -3.10
C ASP A 340 10.63 5.66 -3.40
N ILE A 341 11.28 4.66 -4.01
CA ILE A 341 10.72 3.33 -4.22
C ILE A 341 10.36 2.67 -2.88
N SER A 342 11.27 2.70 -1.90
CA SER A 342 11.06 2.11 -0.57
C SER A 342 9.83 2.70 0.13
N ARG A 343 9.74 4.03 0.19
CA ARG A 343 8.58 4.73 0.75
C ARG A 343 7.28 4.38 0.03
N SER A 344 7.34 4.28 -1.29
CA SER A 344 6.18 3.93 -2.11
C SER A 344 5.73 2.49 -1.88
N LEU A 345 6.65 1.55 -1.68
CA LEU A 345 6.33 0.16 -1.34
C LEU A 345 5.72 0.03 0.06
N LYS A 346 6.22 0.81 1.03
CA LYS A 346 5.60 0.87 2.36
C LYS A 346 4.19 1.47 2.30
N ALA A 347 3.98 2.50 1.47
CA ALA A 347 2.66 3.05 1.22
C ALA A 347 1.73 2.03 0.56
N LEU A 348 2.21 1.26 -0.43
CA LEU A 348 1.47 0.21 -1.10
C LEU A 348 1.05 -0.92 -0.14
N ALA A 349 1.95 -1.35 0.74
CA ALA A 349 1.67 -2.35 1.76
C ALA A 349 0.51 -1.92 2.68
N ARG A 350 0.51 -0.65 3.10
CA ARG A 350 -0.55 -0.06 3.92
C ARG A 350 -1.87 0.08 3.17
N GLU A 351 -1.81 0.59 1.94
CA GLU A 351 -2.98 0.82 1.08
C GLU A 351 -3.77 -0.46 0.84
N LEU A 352 -3.07 -1.54 0.49
CA LEU A 352 -3.69 -2.83 0.19
C LEU A 352 -3.89 -3.71 1.42
N SER A 353 -3.35 -3.30 2.58
CA SER A 353 -3.33 -4.10 3.82
C SER A 353 -2.74 -5.50 3.58
N VAL A 354 -1.63 -5.57 2.85
CA VAL A 354 -0.87 -6.81 2.58
C VAL A 354 0.60 -6.63 2.93
N PRO A 355 1.32 -7.69 3.36
CA PRO A 355 2.77 -7.63 3.48
C PRO A 355 3.44 -7.51 2.10
N VAL A 356 4.56 -6.78 2.07
CA VAL A 356 5.43 -6.68 0.90
C VAL A 356 6.81 -7.20 1.28
N ILE A 357 7.28 -8.25 0.61
CA ILE A 357 8.66 -8.74 0.71
C ILE A 357 9.44 -8.17 -0.46
N ALA A 358 10.47 -7.40 -0.16
CA ALA A 358 11.34 -6.80 -1.15
C ALA A 358 12.75 -7.37 -1.02
N LEU A 359 13.32 -7.83 -2.14
CA LEU A 359 14.67 -8.33 -2.18
C LEU A 359 15.66 -7.20 -2.50
N SER A 360 16.83 -7.25 -1.87
CA SER A 360 17.90 -6.27 -2.09
C SER A 360 19.25 -6.96 -2.21
N GLN A 361 20.14 -6.40 -3.01
CA GLN A 361 21.52 -6.83 -3.09
C GLN A 361 22.38 -6.02 -2.13
N LEU A 362 23.23 -6.68 -1.35
CA LEU A 362 24.15 -6.04 -0.43
C LEU A 362 25.37 -5.44 -1.16
N SER A 363 25.92 -4.37 -0.59
CA SER A 363 27.17 -3.75 -1.02
C SER A 363 28.33 -4.75 -1.02
N ARG A 364 29.30 -4.53 -1.92
CA ARG A 364 30.55 -5.33 -1.96
C ARG A 364 31.43 -5.16 -0.72
N ALA A 365 31.15 -4.16 0.11
CA ALA A 365 31.88 -3.94 1.37
C ALA A 365 31.79 -5.14 2.34
N VAL A 366 30.75 -5.95 2.25
CA VAL A 366 30.62 -7.22 3.00
C VAL A 366 31.80 -8.16 2.73
N GLU A 367 32.26 -8.24 1.46
CA GLU A 367 33.34 -9.15 1.05
C GLU A 367 34.74 -8.68 1.50
N GLN A 368 34.88 -7.43 1.96
CA GLN A 368 36.13 -6.90 2.48
C GLN A 368 36.34 -7.22 3.97
N ARG A 369 35.29 -7.70 4.65
CA ARG A 369 35.39 -8.09 6.07
C ARG A 369 35.86 -9.55 6.20
N PRO A 370 36.68 -9.86 7.23
CA PRO A 370 37.20 -11.22 7.42
C PRO A 370 36.13 -12.27 7.64
N ASP A 371 34.98 -11.91 8.24
CA ASP A 371 33.88 -12.80 8.56
C ASP A 371 32.78 -12.84 7.48
N HIS A 372 32.85 -11.95 6.49
CA HIS A 372 31.87 -11.80 5.39
C HIS A 372 30.41 -11.72 5.88
N ARG A 373 30.17 -11.44 7.17
CA ARG A 373 28.81 -11.42 7.73
C ARG A 373 28.10 -10.10 7.41
N PRO A 374 26.86 -10.16 6.91
CA PRO A 374 26.11 -8.98 6.58
C PRO A 374 25.64 -8.21 7.83
N MET A 375 25.58 -6.89 7.72
CA MET A 375 25.06 -5.98 8.75
C MET A 375 24.26 -4.84 8.10
N LEU A 376 23.48 -4.10 8.89
CA LEU A 376 22.59 -3.03 8.39
C LEU A 376 23.34 -1.97 7.56
N SER A 377 24.58 -1.64 7.94
CA SER A 377 25.39 -0.69 7.18
C SER A 377 25.73 -1.12 5.75
N ASP A 378 25.56 -2.41 5.40
CA ASP A 378 25.82 -2.92 4.04
C ASP A 378 24.67 -2.61 3.06
N LEU A 379 23.56 -2.08 3.58
CA LEU A 379 22.45 -1.49 2.81
C LEU A 379 22.74 -0.05 2.38
N ARG A 380 23.98 0.43 2.41
CA ARG A 380 24.40 1.85 2.29
C ARG A 380 23.91 2.59 1.04
N GLU A 381 23.67 1.92 -0.07
CA GLU A 381 23.01 2.55 -1.23
C GLU A 381 21.50 2.74 -1.03
N SER A 382 20.98 2.25 0.10
CA SER A 382 19.57 2.12 0.41
C SER A 382 19.28 2.46 1.88
N GLY A 383 19.97 3.43 2.49
CA GLY A 383 19.80 3.78 3.91
C GLY A 383 18.37 4.12 4.32
N ALA A 384 17.58 4.65 3.40
CA ALA A 384 16.15 4.90 3.63
C ALA A 384 15.34 3.58 3.72
N ILE A 385 15.72 2.53 2.98
CA ILE A 385 15.02 1.22 3.03
C ILE A 385 15.13 0.62 4.43
N GLU A 386 16.28 0.77 5.08
CA GLU A 386 16.44 0.33 6.47
C GLU A 386 15.45 1.01 7.40
N GLN A 387 15.22 2.31 7.22
CA GLN A 387 14.29 3.08 8.07
C GLN A 387 12.82 2.71 7.80
N ASP A 388 12.45 2.54 6.55
CA ASP A 388 11.08 2.27 6.10
C ASP A 388 10.64 0.81 6.40
N ALA A 389 11.58 -0.15 6.32
CA ALA A 389 11.29 -1.56 6.55
C ALA A 389 10.92 -1.84 8.02
N ASP A 390 9.90 -2.66 8.22
CA ASP A 390 9.50 -3.15 9.55
C ASP A 390 10.37 -4.31 9.99
N VAL A 391 10.81 -5.15 9.04
CA VAL A 391 11.70 -6.29 9.25
C VAL A 391 12.82 -6.26 8.22
N VAL A 392 14.05 -6.46 8.66
CA VAL A 392 15.22 -6.62 7.79
C VAL A 392 15.89 -7.95 8.11
N MET A 393 16.04 -8.78 7.09
CA MET A 393 16.66 -10.08 7.16
C MET A 393 17.84 -10.18 6.21
N PHE A 394 18.90 -10.85 6.64
CA PHE A 394 20.04 -11.18 5.78
C PHE A 394 20.15 -12.68 5.60
N LEU A 395 20.49 -13.11 4.39
CA LEU A 395 20.89 -14.50 4.13
C LEU A 395 22.42 -14.57 4.08
N TYR A 396 22.95 -15.54 4.82
CA TYR A 396 24.36 -15.82 4.88
C TYR A 396 24.59 -17.33 4.81
N ARG A 397 25.62 -17.73 4.07
CA ARG A 397 26.08 -19.12 3.99
C ARG A 397 27.58 -19.17 4.17
N ASP A 398 28.01 -19.80 5.25
CA ASP A 398 29.43 -19.89 5.59
C ASP A 398 30.20 -20.80 4.61
N ASP A 399 29.57 -21.87 4.14
CA ASP A 399 30.13 -22.82 3.17
C ASP A 399 30.44 -22.21 1.78
N TYR A 400 29.85 -21.06 1.48
CA TYR A 400 30.15 -20.33 0.25
C TYR A 400 31.54 -19.66 0.31
N TYR A 401 31.89 -19.13 1.49
CA TYR A 401 33.16 -18.41 1.69
C TYR A 401 34.26 -19.35 2.22
N HIS A 402 33.93 -20.28 3.11
CA HIS A 402 34.85 -21.18 3.78
C HIS A 402 34.49 -22.63 3.45
N LYS A 403 35.27 -23.27 2.56
CA LYS A 403 35.00 -24.65 2.13
C LYS A 403 35.18 -25.71 3.21
N ASP A 404 36.00 -25.39 4.22
CA ASP A 404 36.35 -26.28 5.34
C ASP A 404 35.50 -26.02 6.60
N THR A 405 34.36 -25.32 6.45
CA THR A 405 33.47 -25.01 7.56
C THR A 405 32.74 -26.24 8.08
N GLU A 406 32.49 -26.30 9.38
CA GLU A 406 31.60 -27.31 10.00
C GLU A 406 30.12 -27.08 9.63
N LYS A 407 29.75 -25.87 9.16
CA LYS A 407 28.38 -25.47 8.77
C LYS A 407 28.09 -25.72 7.28
N LYS A 408 28.47 -26.90 6.80
CA LYS A 408 28.23 -27.27 5.40
C LYS A 408 26.73 -27.40 5.12
N ASP A 409 26.28 -26.84 4.00
CA ASP A 409 24.87 -26.80 3.59
C ASP A 409 23.93 -26.11 4.61
N ILE A 410 24.48 -25.30 5.51
CA ILE A 410 23.70 -24.50 6.47
C ILE A 410 23.59 -23.07 5.96
N ALA A 411 22.38 -22.55 5.92
CA ALA A 411 22.11 -21.15 5.65
C ALA A 411 21.58 -20.46 6.91
N GLU A 412 22.12 -19.31 7.20
CA GLU A 412 21.68 -18.47 8.31
C GLU A 412 20.76 -17.37 7.77
N VAL A 413 19.57 -17.25 8.38
CA VAL A 413 18.67 -16.10 8.21
C VAL A 413 18.84 -15.20 9.44
N ILE A 414 19.46 -14.06 9.24
CA ILE A 414 19.80 -13.11 10.31
C ILE A 414 18.72 -12.03 10.32
N ILE A 415 17.84 -12.03 11.32
CA ILE A 415 16.88 -10.95 11.56
C ILE A 415 17.65 -9.81 12.23
N ALA A 416 18.04 -8.81 11.45
CA ALA A 416 18.86 -7.70 11.92
C ALA A 416 18.03 -6.53 12.44
N LYS A 417 16.78 -6.39 11.97
CA LYS A 417 15.82 -5.41 12.43
C LYS A 417 14.42 -6.03 12.46
N GLN A 418 13.68 -5.76 13.54
CA GLN A 418 12.26 -6.10 13.64
C GLN A 418 11.59 -5.09 14.57
N ARG A 419 10.49 -4.45 14.10
CA ARG A 419 9.78 -3.45 14.93
C ARG A 419 8.97 -4.08 16.05
N ASN A 420 8.36 -5.23 15.78
CA ASN A 420 7.39 -5.89 16.67
C ASN A 420 7.82 -7.28 17.11
N GLY A 421 9.13 -7.49 17.34
CA GLY A 421 9.63 -8.78 17.79
C GLY A 421 11.14 -8.82 18.02
N PRO A 422 11.70 -9.98 18.43
CA PRO A 422 13.12 -10.11 18.71
C PRO A 422 13.96 -10.24 17.44
N ILE A 423 15.15 -9.67 17.46
CA ILE A 423 16.20 -9.94 16.48
C ILE A 423 16.89 -11.27 16.78
N GLY A 424 17.63 -11.82 15.83
CA GLY A 424 18.43 -13.02 16.03
C GLY A 424 18.64 -13.80 14.76
N THR A 425 19.33 -14.94 14.87
CA THR A 425 19.66 -15.80 13.75
C THR A 425 18.87 -17.11 13.83
N ILE A 426 18.48 -17.62 12.68
CA ILE A 426 17.87 -18.93 12.47
C ILE A 426 18.71 -19.70 11.45
N GLU A 427 18.84 -21.01 11.64
CA GLU A 427 19.59 -21.86 10.74
C GLU A 427 18.61 -22.75 9.95
N LEU A 428 18.85 -22.85 8.64
CA LEU A 428 18.10 -23.66 7.69
C LEU A 428 19.08 -24.56 6.94
N VAL A 429 18.62 -25.71 6.48
CA VAL A 429 19.40 -26.57 5.61
C VAL A 429 19.18 -26.18 4.16
N TRP A 430 20.24 -25.97 3.42
CA TRP A 430 20.24 -25.70 2.00
C TRP A 430 20.37 -26.99 1.20
N LEU A 431 19.45 -27.24 0.28
CA LEU A 431 19.43 -28.38 -0.64
C LEU A 431 19.73 -27.90 -2.06
N PRO A 432 21.00 -27.88 -2.49
CA PRO A 432 21.40 -27.28 -3.77
C PRO A 432 20.76 -27.93 -4.98
N ARG A 433 20.51 -29.25 -4.92
CA ARG A 433 19.90 -30.03 -6.03
C ARG A 433 18.51 -29.52 -6.40
N TYR A 434 17.73 -29.12 -5.38
CA TYR A 434 16.36 -28.68 -5.53
C TYR A 434 16.21 -27.15 -5.42
N THR A 435 17.34 -26.45 -5.21
CA THR A 435 17.33 -25.01 -4.90
C THR A 435 16.39 -24.64 -3.75
N GLN A 436 16.37 -25.48 -2.69
CA GLN A 436 15.40 -25.42 -1.62
C GLN A 436 16.06 -25.22 -0.24
N PHE A 437 15.41 -24.43 0.61
CA PHE A 437 15.70 -24.34 2.03
C PHE A 437 14.68 -25.18 2.81
N VAL A 438 15.14 -25.89 3.82
CA VAL A 438 14.27 -26.70 4.70
C VAL A 438 14.59 -26.44 6.16
N ASN A 439 13.60 -26.66 7.03
CA ASN A 439 13.77 -26.55 8.46
C ASN A 439 14.83 -27.55 8.96
N MET A 440 15.69 -27.12 9.87
CA MET A 440 16.61 -28.02 10.54
C MET A 440 15.83 -28.95 11.46
N LYS A 441 16.07 -30.25 11.38
CA LYS A 441 15.53 -31.19 12.36
C LYS A 441 16.29 -30.98 13.68
N LYS A 442 15.58 -30.58 14.70
CA LYS A 442 16.08 -30.56 16.10
C LYS A 442 16.04 -31.95 16.71
#